data_18e58a64edddcc971c9758a96a60dbfc
#
_entry.id   18e58a64edddcc971c9758a96a60dbfc
#
_cell.length_a   1.000
_cell.length_b   1.000
_cell.length_c   1.000
_cell.angle_alpha   90.00
_cell.angle_beta   90.00
_cell.angle_gamma   90.00
#
_symmetry.space_group_name_H-M   'P 1'
#
loop_
_entity.id
_entity.type
_entity.pdbx_description
1 polymer ?
#
loop_
_entity_poly.entity_id
_entity_poly.type
_entity_poly.pdbx_seq_one_letter_code
_entity_poly.pdbx_strand_id
1 'polypeptide(L)'
;MAGGLNLATKYSTHVDERFTRESQAMLALNNDYDFTGVDTVKVYSIPVVPMNDYQRTGASRYGTPTDLARNVQTLKVQKDRSFTFIIDKGDKIQSQMVSDAGKALSRELEQVVLPEYDTYVFKTLAAAAVANGHYASTAITKTNAYEMFLNANEALGNKNVPDKGRVAFCSYRFANLLKQDSAFVKYGNTSQEMVIKGVIGECDGTKIVKVPSSRLPAGCAFIVTHPIAATAPKQLSDYRIHDNPPGISGWLVEGRFIYDCFVLNNKADAVYYHGSQAVLKNLNVETAATAPGKTTINVLAALEGAKRYYMVANDAASLTAVTHGTAITTSAWTELTAAATEITPGSGKTVVRVVEVDSASKPIAVGDALLNIG
;
A
#
# COMPACT_ATOMS: atom_id res chain seq x y z
N MET A 1 20.18 -43.23 6.65
CA MET A 1 19.49 -42.08 6.01
C MET A 1 18.62 -41.43 7.07
N ALA A 2 19.14 -40.40 7.72
CA ALA A 2 18.38 -39.64 8.69
C ALA A 2 17.42 -38.74 7.91
N GLY A 3 16.11 -38.96 8.07
CA GLY A 3 15.10 -38.15 7.46
C GLY A 3 15.23 -36.69 7.92
N GLY A 4 15.56 -35.80 7.00
CA GLY A 4 15.54 -34.38 7.27
C GLY A 4 14.12 -33.99 7.69
N LEU A 5 13.96 -33.68 8.96
CA LEU A 5 12.71 -33.08 9.44
C LEU A 5 12.51 -31.80 8.66
N ASN A 6 11.40 -31.75 7.95
CA ASN A 6 10.98 -30.59 7.20
C ASN A 6 10.45 -29.52 8.19
N LEU A 7 11.36 -29.01 9.04
CA LEU A 7 11.10 -27.97 10.04
C LEU A 7 10.55 -26.70 9.38
N ALA A 8 11.01 -26.43 8.14
CA ALA A 8 10.58 -25.29 7.35
C ALA A 8 9.06 -25.29 7.08
N THR A 9 8.48 -26.44 6.76
CA THR A 9 7.03 -26.53 6.47
C THR A 9 6.17 -26.28 7.71
N LYS A 10 6.61 -26.75 8.90
CA LYS A 10 5.90 -26.51 10.16
C LYS A 10 6.00 -25.06 10.62
N TYR A 11 7.16 -24.44 10.43
CA TYR A 11 7.37 -23.04 10.80
C TYR A 11 6.64 -22.08 9.84
N SER A 12 6.64 -22.35 8.54
CA SER A 12 5.97 -21.48 7.58
C SER A 12 4.45 -21.43 7.81
N THR A 13 3.82 -22.55 8.12
CA THR A 13 2.38 -22.59 8.41
C THR A 13 2.03 -21.83 9.69
N HIS A 14 2.84 -21.97 10.72
CA HIS A 14 2.62 -21.29 12.01
C HIS A 14 2.89 -19.77 11.91
N VAL A 15 3.91 -19.40 11.16
CA VAL A 15 4.28 -18.00 10.88
C VAL A 15 3.21 -17.32 10.00
N ASP A 16 2.70 -17.97 8.97
CA ASP A 16 1.66 -17.42 8.10
C ASP A 16 0.36 -17.17 8.87
N GLU A 17 -0.04 -18.10 9.74
CA GLU A 17 -1.19 -17.91 10.63
C GLU A 17 -1.01 -16.70 11.57
N ARG A 18 0.18 -16.52 12.15
CA ARG A 18 0.50 -15.40 13.03
C ARG A 18 0.53 -14.08 12.29
N PHE A 19 1.13 -14.05 11.10
CA PHE A 19 1.13 -12.89 10.21
C PHE A 19 -0.29 -12.44 9.86
N THR A 20 -1.18 -13.35 9.55
CA THR A 20 -2.57 -13.06 9.18
C THR A 20 -3.37 -12.47 10.34
N ARG A 21 -3.12 -12.91 11.58
CA ARG A 21 -3.83 -12.43 12.78
C ARG A 21 -3.39 -11.05 13.25
N GLU A 22 -2.16 -10.66 13.04
CA GLU A 22 -1.56 -9.46 13.63
C GLU A 22 -1.53 -8.25 12.67
N SER A 23 -1.78 -8.45 11.40
CA SER A 23 -1.89 -7.35 10.43
C SER A 23 -3.20 -6.59 10.61
N GLN A 24 -3.09 -5.29 10.87
CA GLN A 24 -4.26 -4.41 10.99
C GLN A 24 -4.87 -4.07 9.63
N ALA A 25 -4.04 -4.03 8.58
CA ALA A 25 -4.48 -3.74 7.22
C ALA A 25 -5.42 -4.80 6.63
N MET A 26 -5.40 -6.03 7.14
CA MET A 26 -6.29 -7.12 6.67
C MET A 26 -7.78 -6.78 6.79
N LEU A 27 -8.15 -5.93 7.74
CA LEU A 27 -9.54 -5.48 7.91
C LEU A 27 -10.01 -4.53 6.77
N ALA A 28 -9.08 -3.97 6.01
CA ALA A 28 -9.35 -3.09 4.87
C ALA A 28 -9.49 -3.83 3.54
N LEU A 29 -9.29 -5.15 3.54
CA LEU A 29 -9.05 -5.92 2.32
C LEU A 29 -10.13 -6.99 2.11
N ASN A 30 -10.38 -7.31 0.85
CA ASN A 30 -11.12 -8.48 0.44
C ASN A 30 -10.20 -9.56 -0.15
N ASN A 31 -10.70 -10.78 -0.23
CA ASN A 31 -10.03 -11.93 -0.83
C ASN A 31 -10.78 -12.42 -2.08
N ASP A 32 -11.48 -11.54 -2.79
CA ASP A 32 -12.34 -11.89 -3.92
C ASP A 32 -11.55 -12.34 -5.15
N TYR A 33 -10.24 -12.06 -5.19
CA TYR A 33 -9.38 -12.34 -6.33
C TYR A 33 -8.29 -13.34 -5.98
N ASP A 34 -8.22 -14.42 -6.75
CA ASP A 34 -7.21 -15.46 -6.59
C ASP A 34 -5.99 -15.16 -7.49
N PHE A 35 -4.82 -15.11 -6.87
CA PHE A 35 -3.52 -14.94 -7.52
C PHE A 35 -2.66 -16.21 -7.44
N THR A 36 -3.24 -17.34 -7.11
CA THR A 36 -2.52 -18.62 -6.98
C THR A 36 -1.92 -19.04 -8.32
N GLY A 37 -0.59 -19.11 -8.36
CA GLY A 37 0.15 -19.55 -9.55
C GLY A 37 0.21 -18.56 -10.73
N VAL A 38 -0.30 -17.33 -10.56
CA VAL A 38 -0.25 -16.27 -11.57
C VAL A 38 0.23 -14.94 -10.98
N ASP A 39 1.07 -14.23 -11.69
CA ASP A 39 1.57 -12.90 -11.28
C ASP A 39 0.62 -11.77 -11.67
N THR A 40 -0.33 -12.04 -12.56
CA THR A 40 -1.20 -11.03 -13.17
C THR A 40 -2.64 -11.52 -13.22
N VAL A 41 -3.56 -10.72 -12.69
CA VAL A 41 -5.01 -10.94 -12.77
C VAL A 41 -5.65 -9.78 -13.52
N LYS A 42 -6.55 -10.10 -14.46
CA LYS A 42 -7.35 -9.12 -15.18
C LYS A 42 -8.75 -9.04 -14.59
N VAL A 43 -9.09 -7.87 -14.09
CA VAL A 43 -10.43 -7.58 -13.55
C VAL A 43 -11.24 -6.84 -14.62
N TYR A 44 -12.37 -7.42 -14.97
CA TYR A 44 -13.29 -6.82 -15.94
C TYR A 44 -14.36 -6.03 -15.21
N SER A 45 -14.65 -4.83 -15.68
CA SER A 45 -15.81 -4.05 -15.25
C SER A 45 -16.67 -3.67 -16.44
N ILE A 46 -17.98 -3.70 -16.22
CA ILE A 46 -18.95 -3.35 -17.24
C ILE A 46 -19.51 -1.96 -16.85
N PRO A 47 -19.29 -0.92 -17.66
CA PRO A 47 -19.85 0.39 -17.40
C PRO A 47 -21.39 0.35 -17.52
N VAL A 48 -22.06 1.28 -16.87
CA VAL A 48 -23.51 1.45 -16.97
C VAL A 48 -23.82 2.53 -17.99
N VAL A 49 -24.98 2.42 -18.63
CA VAL A 49 -25.50 3.41 -19.57
C VAL A 49 -26.56 4.24 -18.85
N PRO A 50 -26.57 5.56 -18.99
CA PRO A 50 -27.61 6.40 -18.41
C PRO A 50 -28.98 6.09 -19.03
N MET A 51 -30.04 6.31 -18.26
CA MET A 51 -31.41 6.19 -18.78
C MET A 51 -31.74 7.35 -19.70
N ASN A 52 -32.45 7.02 -20.78
CA ASN A 52 -33.01 8.00 -21.70
C ASN A 52 -34.54 8.11 -21.52
N ASP A 53 -35.10 9.27 -21.80
CA ASP A 53 -36.56 9.42 -21.85
C ASP A 53 -37.12 8.64 -23.02
N TYR A 54 -38.10 7.78 -22.75
CA TYR A 54 -38.77 7.01 -23.78
C TYR A 54 -39.67 7.90 -24.65
N GLN A 55 -39.45 7.91 -25.95
CA GLN A 55 -40.27 8.61 -26.91
C GLN A 55 -41.40 7.71 -27.44
N ARG A 56 -42.63 8.15 -27.29
CA ARG A 56 -43.81 7.36 -27.73
C ARG A 56 -43.99 7.31 -29.25
N THR A 57 -43.30 8.15 -29.98
CA THR A 57 -43.38 8.29 -31.46
C THR A 57 -41.96 8.24 -32.04
N GLY A 58 -41.81 7.78 -33.29
CA GLY A 58 -40.52 7.69 -34.00
C GLY A 58 -39.87 6.33 -33.97
N ALA A 59 -38.73 6.21 -34.67
CA ALA A 59 -38.02 4.93 -34.84
C ALA A 59 -37.07 4.55 -33.64
N SER A 60 -36.45 5.52 -33.00
CA SER A 60 -35.51 5.31 -31.90
C SER A 60 -36.12 5.60 -30.53
N ARG A 61 -37.18 4.88 -30.18
CA ARG A 61 -37.98 5.15 -28.98
C ARG A 61 -37.23 4.98 -27.65
N TYR A 62 -36.22 4.15 -27.61
CA TYR A 62 -35.35 3.92 -26.44
C TYR A 62 -34.07 4.76 -26.44
N GLY A 63 -33.92 5.67 -27.39
CA GLY A 63 -32.68 6.42 -27.64
C GLY A 63 -31.75 5.68 -28.61
N THR A 64 -30.59 6.23 -28.87
CA THR A 64 -29.59 5.63 -29.76
C THR A 64 -28.88 4.50 -29.05
N PRO A 65 -28.88 3.26 -29.57
CA PRO A 65 -28.11 2.19 -28.97
C PRO A 65 -26.62 2.51 -28.98
N THR A 66 -25.94 2.24 -27.86
CA THR A 66 -24.49 2.35 -27.73
C THR A 66 -23.91 1.01 -27.33
N ASP A 67 -22.78 0.65 -27.89
CA ASP A 67 -22.08 -0.58 -27.52
C ASP A 67 -21.58 -0.48 -26.08
N LEU A 68 -21.80 -1.54 -25.31
CA LEU A 68 -21.33 -1.63 -23.93
C LEU A 68 -19.85 -2.01 -23.92
N ALA A 69 -18.98 -1.03 -23.76
CA ALA A 69 -17.54 -1.24 -23.63
C ALA A 69 -17.21 -2.07 -22.39
N ARG A 70 -16.09 -2.80 -22.44
CA ARG A 70 -15.55 -3.53 -21.28
C ARG A 70 -14.29 -2.83 -20.82
N ASN A 71 -14.27 -2.38 -19.56
CA ASN A 71 -13.06 -1.87 -18.96
C ASN A 71 -12.28 -3.01 -18.33
N VAL A 72 -10.97 -3.05 -18.57
CA VAL A 72 -10.07 -4.08 -18.05
C VAL A 72 -9.02 -3.41 -17.17
N GLN A 73 -8.98 -3.77 -15.89
CA GLN A 73 -7.89 -3.41 -14.99
C GLN A 73 -6.95 -4.58 -14.85
N THR A 74 -5.68 -4.39 -15.15
CA THR A 74 -4.64 -5.40 -14.98
C THR A 74 -3.95 -5.20 -13.64
N LEU A 75 -4.02 -6.22 -12.80
CA LEU A 75 -3.40 -6.26 -11.47
C LEU A 75 -2.18 -7.17 -11.55
N LYS A 76 -0.98 -6.61 -11.51
CA LYS A 76 0.27 -7.37 -11.55
C LYS A 76 1.02 -7.21 -10.24
N VAL A 77 1.32 -8.32 -9.57
CA VAL A 77 2.10 -8.33 -8.33
C VAL A 77 3.55 -7.96 -8.63
N GLN A 78 4.10 -7.00 -7.87
CA GLN A 78 5.40 -6.41 -8.15
C GLN A 78 6.35 -6.36 -6.96
N LYS A 79 5.85 -6.49 -5.72
CA LYS A 79 6.69 -6.45 -4.53
C LYS A 79 7.24 -7.83 -4.23
N ASP A 80 8.56 -7.97 -4.38
CA ASP A 80 9.34 -9.14 -4.02
C ASP A 80 10.40 -8.73 -3.00
N ARG A 81 10.23 -9.16 -1.76
CA ARG A 81 11.06 -8.76 -0.64
C ARG A 81 11.68 -9.98 0.01
N SER A 82 12.90 -9.85 0.47
CA SER A 82 13.62 -10.92 1.16
C SER A 82 14.42 -10.37 2.34
N PHE A 83 14.69 -11.24 3.30
CA PHE A 83 15.63 -11.01 4.37
C PHE A 83 16.48 -12.25 4.60
N THR A 84 17.68 -12.06 5.10
CA THR A 84 18.57 -13.13 5.52
C THR A 84 19.41 -12.67 6.68
N PHE A 85 19.63 -13.57 7.66
CA PHE A 85 20.55 -13.35 8.76
C PHE A 85 21.14 -14.66 9.27
N ILE A 86 22.31 -14.58 9.90
CA ILE A 86 23.06 -15.72 10.42
C ILE A 86 23.08 -15.66 11.94
N ILE A 87 22.93 -16.81 12.58
CA ILE A 87 23.13 -16.98 14.01
C ILE A 87 24.32 -17.92 14.18
N ASP A 88 25.47 -17.42 14.66
CA ASP A 88 26.66 -18.21 14.89
C ASP A 88 26.48 -19.11 16.12
N LYS A 89 27.07 -20.32 16.05
CA LYS A 89 26.97 -21.33 17.11
C LYS A 89 27.75 -20.93 18.34
N GLY A 90 28.87 -20.22 18.17
CA GLY A 90 29.69 -19.69 19.25
C GLY A 90 28.97 -18.60 20.05
N ASP A 91 28.33 -17.67 19.36
CA ASP A 91 27.55 -16.58 19.98
C ASP A 91 26.36 -17.12 20.79
N LYS A 92 25.72 -18.18 20.30
CA LYS A 92 24.63 -18.84 21.04
C LYS A 92 25.11 -19.44 22.36
N ILE A 93 26.31 -20.04 22.37
CA ILE A 93 26.87 -20.66 23.57
C ILE A 93 27.37 -19.59 24.55
N GLN A 94 28.05 -18.55 24.06
CA GLN A 94 28.70 -17.54 24.89
C GLN A 94 27.70 -16.51 25.48
N SER A 95 26.63 -16.22 24.79
CA SER A 95 25.67 -15.19 25.20
C SER A 95 24.63 -15.68 26.22
N GLN A 96 24.60 -16.97 26.56
CA GLN A 96 23.50 -17.58 27.32
C GLN A 96 22.10 -17.20 26.80
N MET A 97 22.06 -16.42 25.72
CA MET A 97 20.81 -16.05 25.04
C MET A 97 20.35 -17.28 24.26
N VAL A 98 19.17 -17.69 24.53
CA VAL A 98 18.44 -18.64 23.73
C VAL A 98 18.15 -17.94 22.38
N SER A 99 19.17 -17.80 21.55
CA SER A 99 19.04 -17.40 20.15
C SER A 99 18.44 -18.59 19.41
N ASP A 100 17.20 -18.87 19.72
CA ASP A 100 16.40 -19.81 18.97
C ASP A 100 16.08 -19.13 17.62
N ALA A 101 16.54 -19.75 16.53
CA ALA A 101 16.31 -19.25 15.19
C ALA A 101 14.81 -19.04 14.90
N GLY A 102 13.95 -19.86 15.50
CA GLY A 102 12.51 -19.69 15.43
C GLY A 102 12.00 -18.41 16.12
N LYS A 103 12.56 -18.08 17.29
CA LYS A 103 12.20 -16.83 17.99
C LYS A 103 12.72 -15.59 17.25
N ALA A 104 13.93 -15.67 16.69
CA ALA A 104 14.50 -14.60 15.89
C ALA A 104 13.65 -14.35 14.62
N LEU A 105 13.26 -15.42 13.92
CA LEU A 105 12.36 -15.35 12.78
C LEU A 105 11.00 -14.74 13.17
N SER A 106 10.39 -15.17 14.28
CA SER A 106 9.12 -14.60 14.73
C SER A 106 9.23 -13.10 14.99
N ARG A 107 10.31 -12.63 15.60
CA ARG A 107 10.56 -11.21 15.83
C ARG A 107 10.74 -10.43 14.53
N GLU A 108 11.49 -10.98 13.57
CA GLU A 108 11.68 -10.37 12.26
C GLU A 108 10.35 -10.17 11.55
N LEU A 109 9.50 -11.18 11.59
CA LEU A 109 8.16 -11.10 11.00
C LEU A 109 7.25 -10.08 11.70
N GLU A 110 7.25 -10.05 13.02
CA GLU A 110 6.40 -9.14 13.80
C GLU A 110 6.87 -7.67 13.74
N GLN A 111 8.18 -7.45 13.74
CA GLN A 111 8.75 -6.12 13.91
C GLN A 111 9.15 -5.46 12.58
N VAL A 112 9.39 -6.24 11.53
CA VAL A 112 9.84 -5.74 10.22
C VAL A 112 8.82 -6.05 9.13
N VAL A 113 8.53 -7.32 8.87
CA VAL A 113 7.71 -7.72 7.72
C VAL A 113 6.26 -7.23 7.84
N LEU A 114 5.63 -7.44 9.00
CA LEU A 114 4.25 -7.00 9.25
C LEU A 114 4.08 -5.46 9.16
N PRO A 115 4.92 -4.66 9.82
CA PRO A 115 4.84 -3.21 9.70
C PRO A 115 5.09 -2.71 8.28
N GLU A 116 6.02 -3.33 7.53
CA GLU A 116 6.28 -2.97 6.13
C GLU A 116 5.05 -3.24 5.26
N TYR A 117 4.43 -4.41 5.40
CA TYR A 117 3.21 -4.77 4.68
C TYR A 117 2.06 -3.81 5.00
N ASP A 118 1.77 -3.57 6.27
CA ASP A 118 0.71 -2.64 6.69
C ASP A 118 0.96 -1.22 6.14
N THR A 119 2.20 -0.74 6.24
CA THR A 119 2.60 0.58 5.72
C THR A 119 2.36 0.68 4.22
N TYR A 120 2.71 -0.37 3.48
CA TYR A 120 2.50 -0.41 2.04
C TYR A 120 1.01 -0.37 1.68
N VAL A 121 0.18 -1.19 2.35
CA VAL A 121 -1.26 -1.22 2.13
C VAL A 121 -1.90 0.14 2.46
N PHE A 122 -1.61 0.72 3.63
CA PHE A 122 -2.17 2.02 4.00
C PHE A 122 -1.71 3.15 3.08
N LYS A 123 -0.46 3.11 2.61
CA LYS A 123 0.04 4.08 1.63
C LYS A 123 -0.70 3.95 0.30
N THR A 124 -0.96 2.73 -0.17
CA THR A 124 -1.69 2.46 -1.41
C THR A 124 -3.15 2.94 -1.32
N LEU A 125 -3.82 2.66 -0.19
CA LEU A 125 -5.18 3.14 0.06
C LEU A 125 -5.25 4.67 0.08
N ALA A 126 -4.36 5.32 0.82
CA ALA A 126 -4.30 6.78 0.91
C ALA A 126 -4.02 7.42 -0.46
N ALA A 127 -3.08 6.86 -1.23
CA ALA A 127 -2.77 7.35 -2.56
C ALA A 127 -3.94 7.18 -3.54
N ALA A 128 -4.69 6.08 -3.43
CA ALA A 128 -5.90 5.90 -4.23
C ALA A 128 -6.99 6.91 -3.88
N ALA A 129 -7.21 7.20 -2.59
CA ALA A 129 -8.15 8.22 -2.14
C ALA A 129 -7.76 9.62 -2.66
N VAL A 130 -6.47 9.98 -2.58
CA VAL A 130 -5.97 11.25 -3.11
C VAL A 130 -6.20 11.36 -4.62
N ALA A 131 -5.89 10.30 -5.37
CA ALA A 131 -6.06 10.26 -6.82
C ALA A 131 -7.53 10.39 -7.27
N ASN A 132 -8.48 9.96 -6.42
CA ASN A 132 -9.92 10.05 -6.70
C ASN A 132 -10.60 11.28 -6.05
N GLY A 133 -9.81 12.22 -5.50
CA GLY A 133 -10.34 13.43 -4.89
C GLY A 133 -11.02 13.24 -3.53
N HIS A 134 -10.90 12.06 -2.92
CA HIS A 134 -11.42 11.74 -1.58
C HIS A 134 -10.36 12.02 -0.50
N TYR A 135 -9.87 13.25 -0.48
CA TYR A 135 -8.80 13.70 0.40
C TYR A 135 -9.14 15.03 1.06
N ALA A 136 -8.82 15.16 2.34
CA ALA A 136 -8.84 16.42 3.05
C ALA A 136 -7.56 16.62 3.88
N SER A 137 -7.13 17.89 3.99
CA SER A 137 -5.94 18.30 4.73
C SER A 137 -6.22 19.28 5.87
N THR A 138 -7.50 19.49 6.19
CA THR A 138 -7.90 20.38 7.29
C THR A 138 -7.27 19.94 8.61
N ALA A 139 -6.68 20.87 9.33
CA ALA A 139 -6.06 20.58 10.63
C ALA A 139 -7.12 20.09 11.63
N ILE A 140 -6.87 18.93 12.24
CA ILE A 140 -7.77 18.33 13.22
C ILE A 140 -7.42 18.81 14.63
N THR A 141 -8.43 19.28 15.34
CA THR A 141 -8.39 19.75 16.71
C THR A 141 -9.37 18.96 17.56
N LYS A 142 -9.37 19.20 18.88
CA LYS A 142 -10.33 18.60 19.81
C LYS A 142 -11.79 19.06 19.62
N THR A 143 -12.02 20.09 18.81
CA THR A 143 -13.35 20.69 18.60
C THR A 143 -13.97 20.34 17.25
N ASN A 144 -13.19 19.78 16.31
CA ASN A 144 -13.67 19.41 14.97
C ASN A 144 -13.38 17.95 14.58
N ALA A 145 -12.81 17.16 15.49
CA ALA A 145 -12.40 15.78 15.18
C ALA A 145 -13.59 14.91 14.76
N TYR A 146 -14.72 15.05 15.47
CA TYR A 146 -15.94 14.31 15.16
C TYR A 146 -16.58 14.77 13.84
N GLU A 147 -16.64 16.08 13.61
CA GLU A 147 -17.15 16.65 12.38
C GLU A 147 -16.35 16.18 11.16
N MET A 148 -15.01 16.21 11.24
CA MET A 148 -14.16 15.72 10.13
C MET A 148 -14.35 14.23 9.86
N PHE A 149 -14.66 13.45 10.88
CA PHE A 149 -14.97 12.02 10.72
C PHE A 149 -16.33 11.81 10.05
N LEU A 150 -17.36 12.58 10.43
CA LEU A 150 -18.69 12.52 9.80
C LEU A 150 -18.62 12.96 8.33
N ASN A 151 -17.86 14.01 8.00
CA ASN A 151 -17.65 14.46 6.63
C ASN A 151 -17.01 13.37 5.75
N ALA A 152 -16.14 12.54 6.32
CA ALA A 152 -15.57 11.40 5.61
C ALA A 152 -16.63 10.33 5.31
N ASN A 153 -17.49 10.01 6.27
CA ASN A 153 -18.59 9.07 6.06
C ASN A 153 -19.64 9.60 5.09
N GLU A 154 -19.93 10.90 5.14
CA GLU A 154 -20.80 11.57 4.18
C GLU A 154 -20.25 11.48 2.76
N ALA A 155 -18.96 11.79 2.57
CA ALA A 155 -18.32 11.69 1.25
C ALA A 155 -18.44 10.28 0.64
N LEU A 156 -18.26 9.23 1.46
CA LEU A 156 -18.45 7.85 1.01
C LEU A 156 -19.94 7.53 0.75
N GLY A 157 -20.84 8.02 1.60
CA GLY A 157 -22.29 7.83 1.45
C GLY A 157 -22.82 8.44 0.16
N ASN A 158 -22.39 9.67 -0.17
CA ASN A 158 -22.75 10.38 -1.40
C ASN A 158 -22.26 9.64 -2.67
N LYS A 159 -21.33 8.69 -2.53
CA LYS A 159 -20.86 7.79 -3.61
C LYS A 159 -21.50 6.41 -3.58
N ASN A 160 -22.58 6.25 -2.80
CA ASN A 160 -23.30 4.98 -2.64
C ASN A 160 -22.43 3.83 -2.09
N VAL A 161 -21.39 4.13 -1.32
CA VAL A 161 -20.60 3.13 -0.63
C VAL A 161 -21.44 2.59 0.55
N PRO A 162 -21.55 1.25 0.73
CA PRO A 162 -22.32 0.68 1.83
C PRO A 162 -21.85 1.19 3.20
N ASP A 163 -22.78 1.51 4.10
CA ASP A 163 -22.45 1.97 5.45
C ASP A 163 -21.93 0.81 6.32
N LYS A 164 -22.57 -0.35 6.17
CA LYS A 164 -22.21 -1.54 6.93
C LYS A 164 -20.89 -2.13 6.43
N GLY A 165 -19.95 -2.29 7.36
CA GLY A 165 -18.64 -2.90 7.07
C GLY A 165 -17.53 -1.89 6.78
N ARG A 166 -17.80 -0.59 6.88
CA ARG A 166 -16.76 0.43 6.83
C ARG A 166 -15.79 0.28 7.99
N VAL A 167 -14.51 0.49 7.72
CA VAL A 167 -13.45 0.46 8.71
C VAL A 167 -12.63 1.74 8.61
N ALA A 168 -12.40 2.37 9.75
CA ALA A 168 -11.56 3.56 9.87
C ALA A 168 -10.26 3.20 10.60
N PHE A 169 -9.14 3.40 9.96
CA PHE A 169 -7.82 3.27 10.55
C PHE A 169 -7.33 4.63 10.98
N CYS A 170 -7.11 4.83 12.26
CA CYS A 170 -6.78 6.13 12.80
C CYS A 170 -5.46 6.12 13.59
N SER A 171 -4.73 7.24 13.53
CA SER A 171 -3.58 7.46 14.40
C SER A 171 -4.00 7.59 15.86
N TYR A 172 -3.12 7.22 16.78
CA TYR A 172 -3.37 7.40 18.23
C TYR A 172 -3.67 8.86 18.57
N ARG A 173 -3.02 9.81 17.87
CA ARG A 173 -3.28 11.25 18.06
C ARG A 173 -4.73 11.61 17.70
N PHE A 174 -5.21 11.18 16.54
CA PHE A 174 -6.59 11.42 16.13
C PHE A 174 -7.58 10.77 17.09
N ALA A 175 -7.33 9.52 17.48
CA ALA A 175 -8.15 8.81 18.45
C ALA A 175 -8.28 9.56 19.79
N ASN A 176 -7.21 10.19 20.25
CA ASN A 176 -7.22 11.00 21.47
C ASN A 176 -8.02 12.30 21.27
N LEU A 177 -7.89 12.97 20.12
CA LEU A 177 -8.66 14.17 19.80
C LEU A 177 -10.16 13.86 19.70
N LEU A 178 -10.52 12.75 19.07
CA LEU A 178 -11.91 12.30 18.95
C LEU A 178 -12.55 12.04 20.32
N LYS A 179 -11.80 11.44 21.25
CA LYS A 179 -12.28 11.21 22.64
C LYS A 179 -12.45 12.50 23.44
N GLN A 180 -11.74 13.57 23.09
CA GLN A 180 -11.83 14.88 23.72
C GLN A 180 -12.92 15.75 23.10
N ASP A 181 -13.45 15.37 21.94
CA ASP A 181 -14.50 16.10 21.26
C ASP A 181 -15.82 15.97 22.03
N SER A 182 -16.37 17.11 22.43
CA SER A 182 -17.60 17.18 23.23
C SER A 182 -18.82 16.65 22.48
N ALA A 183 -18.83 16.75 21.14
CA ALA A 183 -19.89 16.22 20.29
C ALA A 183 -19.88 14.68 20.29
N PHE A 184 -18.71 14.06 20.22
CA PHE A 184 -18.54 12.62 20.29
C PHE A 184 -18.98 12.05 21.66
N VAL A 185 -18.62 12.73 22.74
CA VAL A 185 -18.92 12.25 24.11
C VAL A 185 -20.42 12.32 24.43
N LYS A 186 -21.15 13.28 23.86
CA LYS A 186 -22.61 13.47 24.15
C LYS A 186 -23.51 12.36 23.59
N TYR A 187 -23.09 11.67 22.54
CA TYR A 187 -23.96 10.77 21.76
C TYR A 187 -23.86 9.29 22.14
N GLY A 188 -23.19 8.89 23.23
CA GLY A 188 -23.19 7.46 23.50
C GLY A 188 -22.82 6.92 24.86
N ASN A 189 -23.74 6.13 25.44
CA ASN A 189 -23.42 5.11 26.46
C ASN A 189 -22.39 4.09 25.92
N THR A 190 -22.33 3.90 24.63
CA THR A 190 -21.36 3.05 23.93
C THR A 190 -19.92 3.59 24.00
N SER A 191 -19.73 4.91 24.13
CA SER A 191 -18.41 5.53 24.20
C SER A 191 -17.62 5.16 25.46
N GLN A 192 -18.30 4.88 26.58
CA GLN A 192 -17.64 4.47 27.84
C GLN A 192 -17.08 3.04 27.80
N GLU A 193 -17.82 2.10 27.24
CA GLU A 193 -17.30 0.72 27.04
C GLU A 193 -16.13 0.66 26.06
N MET A 194 -16.13 1.51 25.03
CA MET A 194 -15.06 1.64 24.06
C MET A 194 -13.75 2.17 24.66
N VAL A 195 -13.85 3.13 25.59
CA VAL A 195 -12.67 3.69 26.29
C VAL A 195 -11.97 2.62 27.13
N ILE A 196 -12.73 1.71 27.75
CA ILE A 196 -12.19 0.69 28.65
C ILE A 196 -11.47 -0.44 27.90
N LYS A 197 -11.95 -0.84 26.72
CA LYS A 197 -11.37 -1.97 25.94
C LYS A 197 -10.25 -1.59 24.97
N GLY A 198 -9.86 -0.32 24.91
CA GLY A 198 -8.78 0.13 24.01
C GLY A 198 -9.11 0.11 22.50
N VAL A 199 -10.22 -0.49 22.12
CA VAL A 199 -10.84 -0.40 20.79
C VAL A 199 -11.75 0.82 20.84
N ILE A 200 -11.70 1.72 19.83
CA ILE A 200 -12.61 2.86 19.79
C ILE A 200 -13.99 2.42 19.25
N GLY A 201 -14.30 1.17 19.16
CA GLY A 201 -15.58 0.60 18.78
C GLY A 201 -16.11 1.08 17.42
N GLU A 202 -17.40 1.32 17.35
CA GLU A 202 -18.13 1.72 16.15
C GLU A 202 -18.66 3.14 16.28
N CYS A 203 -18.47 3.96 15.27
CA CYS A 203 -18.96 5.32 15.20
C CYS A 203 -19.61 5.53 13.84
N ASP A 204 -20.89 5.92 13.83
CA ASP A 204 -21.64 6.13 12.60
C ASP A 204 -21.55 4.92 11.63
N GLY A 205 -21.80 3.70 12.15
CA GLY A 205 -21.68 2.46 11.37
C GLY A 205 -20.27 2.05 10.94
N THR A 206 -19.26 2.84 11.31
CA THR A 206 -17.85 2.61 10.92
C THR A 206 -17.04 2.10 12.11
N LYS A 207 -16.38 0.94 11.93
CA LYS A 207 -15.47 0.37 12.93
C LYS A 207 -14.18 1.16 12.99
N ILE A 208 -13.79 1.66 14.17
CA ILE A 208 -12.56 2.43 14.35
C ILE A 208 -11.43 1.55 14.91
N VAL A 209 -10.31 1.50 14.22
CA VAL A 209 -9.12 0.75 14.59
C VAL A 209 -7.94 1.71 14.77
N LYS A 210 -7.30 1.65 15.95
CA LYS A 210 -6.07 2.44 16.20
C LYS A 210 -4.87 1.76 15.57
N VAL A 211 -4.10 2.53 14.83
CA VAL A 211 -2.88 2.07 14.15
C VAL A 211 -1.70 2.94 14.58
N PRO A 212 -0.54 2.36 14.87
CA PRO A 212 0.68 3.13 15.11
C PRO A 212 0.98 4.08 13.94
N SER A 213 1.37 5.31 14.25
CA SER A 213 1.69 6.31 13.21
C SER A 213 2.86 5.90 12.33
N SER A 214 3.73 5.00 12.80
CA SER A 214 4.81 4.40 11.99
C SER A 214 4.31 3.50 10.85
N ARG A 215 3.09 2.94 10.96
CA ARG A 215 2.47 2.13 9.90
C ARG A 215 1.57 2.94 8.97
N LEU A 216 1.25 4.18 9.33
CA LEU A 216 0.43 5.08 8.53
C LEU A 216 1.30 6.02 7.68
N PRO A 217 0.79 6.52 6.54
CA PRO A 217 1.48 7.58 5.80
C PRO A 217 1.81 8.79 6.67
N ALA A 218 2.91 9.48 6.36
CA ALA A 218 3.32 10.67 7.11
C ALA A 218 2.19 11.72 7.14
N GLY A 219 1.89 12.24 8.34
CA GLY A 219 0.83 13.22 8.52
C GLY A 219 -0.59 12.66 8.44
N CYS A 220 -0.78 11.36 8.34
CA CYS A 220 -2.09 10.72 8.34
C CYS A 220 -2.80 10.88 9.68
N ALA A 221 -4.03 11.36 9.64
CA ALA A 221 -4.92 11.37 10.79
C ALA A 221 -5.77 10.09 10.82
N PHE A 222 -6.48 9.82 9.71
CA PHE A 222 -7.27 8.60 9.55
C PHE A 222 -7.50 8.25 8.07
N ILE A 223 -7.83 6.99 7.83
CA ILE A 223 -8.27 6.45 6.54
C ILE A 223 -9.57 5.71 6.78
N VAL A 224 -10.64 6.07 6.10
CA VAL A 224 -11.89 5.31 6.09
C VAL A 224 -11.97 4.52 4.80
N THR A 225 -12.25 3.22 4.91
CA THR A 225 -12.37 2.35 3.74
C THR A 225 -13.43 1.28 3.94
N HIS A 226 -13.96 0.79 2.84
CA HIS A 226 -14.77 -0.42 2.82
C HIS A 226 -13.95 -1.56 2.20
N PRO A 227 -13.92 -2.77 2.76
CA PRO A 227 -13.10 -3.88 2.26
C PRO A 227 -13.34 -4.22 0.78
N ILE A 228 -14.51 -3.89 0.24
CA ILE A 228 -14.83 -4.08 -1.17
C ILE A 228 -13.87 -3.35 -2.13
N ALA A 229 -13.19 -2.28 -1.66
CA ALA A 229 -12.37 -1.41 -2.49
C ALA A 229 -11.02 -2.01 -2.87
N ALA A 230 -10.43 -2.81 -1.99
CA ALA A 230 -9.05 -3.21 -2.14
C ALA A 230 -8.82 -4.70 -1.91
N THR A 231 -7.85 -5.24 -2.65
CA THR A 231 -7.32 -6.58 -2.46
C THR A 231 -5.80 -6.52 -2.34
N ALA A 232 -5.23 -7.34 -1.47
CA ALA A 232 -3.79 -7.41 -1.31
C ALA A 232 -3.32 -8.88 -1.32
N PRO A 233 -3.06 -9.41 -2.51
CA PRO A 233 -2.62 -10.78 -2.67
C PRO A 233 -1.24 -10.99 -2.06
N LYS A 234 -1.06 -12.16 -1.46
CA LYS A 234 0.21 -12.71 -1.02
C LYS A 234 0.47 -13.97 -1.85
N GLN A 235 1.46 -13.91 -2.72
CA GLN A 235 1.78 -15.04 -3.59
C GLN A 235 2.73 -16.03 -2.97
N LEU A 236 3.72 -15.53 -2.22
CA LEU A 236 4.75 -16.35 -1.61
C LEU A 236 5.03 -15.83 -0.21
N SER A 237 5.06 -16.75 0.76
CA SER A 237 5.57 -16.53 2.11
C SER A 237 6.44 -17.75 2.43
N ASP A 238 7.69 -17.74 1.99
CA ASP A 238 8.63 -18.84 2.19
C ASP A 238 9.70 -18.42 3.20
N TYR A 239 9.79 -19.18 4.29
CA TYR A 239 10.74 -18.95 5.37
C TYR A 239 11.49 -20.24 5.64
N ARG A 240 12.82 -20.16 5.66
CA ARG A 240 13.69 -21.32 5.83
C ARG A 240 14.71 -21.07 6.92
N ILE A 241 14.98 -22.12 7.70
CA ILE A 241 16.07 -22.16 8.65
C ILE A 241 16.98 -23.32 8.23
N HIS A 242 18.18 -22.98 7.82
CA HIS A 242 19.22 -23.95 7.47
C HIS A 242 20.13 -24.19 8.67
N ASP A 243 20.32 -25.45 9.05
CA ASP A 243 21.27 -25.84 10.08
C ASP A 243 22.64 -26.18 9.45
N ASN A 244 23.68 -25.50 9.90
CA ASN A 244 25.06 -25.64 9.43
C ASN A 244 25.21 -25.64 7.89
N PRO A 245 24.76 -24.60 7.18
CA PRO A 245 24.97 -24.53 5.75
C PRO A 245 26.45 -24.39 5.39
N PRO A 246 26.87 -24.74 4.17
CA PRO A 246 28.27 -24.66 3.75
C PRO A 246 28.91 -23.30 4.07
N GLY A 247 30.05 -23.30 4.77
CA GLY A 247 30.77 -22.07 5.12
C GLY A 247 30.27 -21.34 6.38
N ILE A 248 29.22 -21.82 7.05
CA ILE A 248 28.65 -21.20 8.26
C ILE A 248 28.55 -22.27 9.37
N SER A 249 29.11 -21.97 10.53
CA SER A 249 28.91 -22.78 11.74
C SER A 249 27.77 -22.18 12.56
N GLY A 250 26.54 -22.64 12.30
CA GLY A 250 25.35 -22.07 12.95
C GLY A 250 24.10 -22.22 12.11
N TRP A 251 23.20 -21.26 12.24
CA TRP A 251 21.91 -21.23 11.53
C TRP A 251 21.84 -20.05 10.57
N LEU A 252 21.45 -20.33 9.33
CA LEU A 252 21.09 -19.31 8.33
C LEU A 252 19.56 -19.26 8.25
N VAL A 253 18.99 -18.09 8.49
CA VAL A 253 17.56 -17.82 8.39
C VAL A 253 17.32 -16.99 7.15
N GLU A 254 16.43 -17.44 6.29
CA GLU A 254 16.06 -16.76 5.04
C GLU A 254 14.55 -16.65 4.96
N GLY A 255 14.08 -15.53 4.44
CA GLY A 255 12.68 -15.32 4.13
C GLY A 255 12.49 -14.60 2.81
N ARG A 256 11.48 -14.99 2.04
CA ARG A 256 11.05 -14.31 0.82
C ARG A 256 9.55 -14.12 0.85
N PHE A 257 9.13 -12.91 0.49
CA PHE A 257 7.74 -12.52 0.55
C PHE A 257 7.34 -11.74 -0.69
N ILE A 258 6.39 -12.30 -1.47
CA ILE A 258 5.85 -11.68 -2.68
C ILE A 258 4.42 -11.24 -2.37
N TYR A 259 4.18 -9.93 -2.48
CA TYR A 259 2.87 -9.34 -2.18
C TYR A 259 2.63 -8.08 -3.02
N ASP A 260 1.39 -7.64 -3.06
CA ASP A 260 1.03 -6.30 -3.56
C ASP A 260 -0.29 -5.84 -2.92
N CYS A 261 -0.71 -4.63 -3.25
CA CYS A 261 -2.01 -4.08 -2.86
C CYS A 261 -2.60 -3.30 -4.02
N PHE A 262 -3.83 -3.65 -4.38
CA PHE A 262 -4.55 -3.05 -5.48
C PHE A 262 -5.87 -2.46 -5.02
N VAL A 263 -6.13 -1.22 -5.41
CA VAL A 263 -7.45 -0.60 -5.29
C VAL A 263 -8.14 -0.74 -6.64
N LEU A 264 -9.37 -1.26 -6.63
CA LEU A 264 -10.15 -1.46 -7.83
C LEU A 264 -10.68 -0.13 -8.36
N ASN A 265 -10.43 0.18 -9.63
CA ASN A 265 -10.78 1.48 -10.22
C ASN A 265 -12.27 1.82 -10.07
N ASN A 266 -13.16 0.86 -10.28
CA ASN A 266 -14.61 1.03 -10.15
C ASN A 266 -15.12 1.08 -8.71
N LYS A 267 -14.25 0.84 -7.72
CA LYS A 267 -14.56 0.87 -6.28
C LYS A 267 -13.66 1.83 -5.51
N ALA A 268 -12.84 2.60 -6.21
CA ALA A 268 -11.88 3.52 -5.62
C ALA A 268 -12.54 4.64 -4.79
N ASP A 269 -13.80 4.97 -5.09
CA ASP A 269 -14.63 5.88 -4.30
C ASP A 269 -14.90 5.39 -2.87
N ALA A 270 -14.66 4.09 -2.58
CA ALA A 270 -14.87 3.50 -1.25
C ALA A 270 -13.67 3.69 -0.30
N VAL A 271 -12.74 4.58 -0.63
CA VAL A 271 -11.61 4.95 0.25
C VAL A 271 -11.58 6.45 0.43
N TYR A 272 -11.47 6.91 1.68
CA TYR A 272 -11.28 8.31 2.05
C TYR A 272 -10.04 8.49 2.92
N TYR A 273 -9.25 9.51 2.65
CA TYR A 273 -8.03 9.82 3.37
C TYR A 273 -8.07 11.22 3.98
N HIS A 274 -7.73 11.33 5.26
CA HIS A 274 -7.52 12.61 5.93
C HIS A 274 -6.10 12.69 6.48
N GLY A 275 -5.34 13.67 6.02
CA GLY A 275 -3.95 13.85 6.45
C GLY A 275 -3.38 15.20 6.05
N SER A 276 -2.39 15.68 6.79
CA SER A 276 -1.75 16.97 6.52
C SER A 276 -1.01 17.05 5.19
N GLN A 277 -0.73 15.89 4.57
CA GLN A 277 -0.04 15.77 3.29
C GLN A 277 -0.76 14.77 2.40
N ALA A 278 -0.89 15.09 1.13
CA ALA A 278 -1.36 14.16 0.12
C ALA A 278 -0.29 13.09 -0.16
N VAL A 279 -0.74 11.87 -0.43
CA VAL A 279 0.12 10.71 -0.68
C VAL A 279 0.15 10.41 -2.18
N LEU A 280 1.34 10.33 -2.76
CA LEU A 280 1.53 9.92 -4.14
C LEU A 280 1.51 8.39 -4.27
N LYS A 281 1.03 7.88 -5.41
CA LYS A 281 1.10 6.45 -5.74
C LYS A 281 2.56 6.00 -5.78
N ASN A 282 2.82 4.78 -5.35
CA ASN A 282 4.13 4.17 -5.55
C ASN A 282 4.31 3.77 -7.01
N LEU A 283 5.44 4.18 -7.58
CA LEU A 283 5.94 3.65 -8.84
C LEU A 283 6.94 2.54 -8.53
N ASN A 284 6.80 1.38 -9.16
CA ASN A 284 7.84 0.36 -9.08
C ASN A 284 8.91 0.69 -10.11
N VAL A 285 10.09 1.02 -9.63
CA VAL A 285 11.26 1.35 -10.44
C VAL A 285 12.31 0.27 -10.20
N GLU A 286 12.73 -0.37 -11.26
CA GLU A 286 13.79 -1.37 -11.24
C GLU A 286 14.96 -0.88 -12.09
N THR A 287 16.16 -1.23 -11.68
CA THR A 287 17.38 -0.91 -12.45
C THR A 287 18.16 -2.19 -12.71
N ALA A 288 18.68 -2.32 -13.91
CA ALA A 288 19.49 -3.45 -14.32
C ALA A 288 20.76 -2.96 -15.02
N ALA A 289 21.92 -3.47 -14.60
CA ALA A 289 23.18 -3.23 -15.28
C ALA A 289 23.12 -3.79 -16.72
N THR A 290 23.51 -2.97 -17.69
CA THR A 290 23.50 -3.39 -19.12
C THR A 290 24.88 -3.43 -19.73
N ALA A 291 25.75 -2.47 -19.37
CA ALA A 291 27.13 -2.39 -19.80
C ALA A 291 27.95 -1.60 -18.78
N PRO A 292 29.29 -1.62 -18.82
CA PRO A 292 30.10 -0.82 -17.89
C PRO A 292 29.71 0.65 -17.92
N GLY A 293 29.33 1.18 -16.77
CA GLY A 293 28.86 2.56 -16.57
C GLY A 293 27.43 2.83 -17.03
N LYS A 294 26.66 1.82 -17.40
CA LYS A 294 25.29 1.97 -17.89
C LYS A 294 24.28 1.15 -17.06
N THR A 295 23.07 1.64 -17.00
CA THR A 295 21.95 0.95 -16.35
C THR A 295 20.66 1.17 -17.13
N THR A 296 19.77 0.20 -17.12
CA THR A 296 18.40 0.36 -17.64
C THR A 296 17.45 0.63 -16.49
N ILE A 297 16.65 1.68 -16.61
CA ILE A 297 15.52 1.96 -15.74
C ILE A 297 14.29 1.27 -16.33
N ASN A 298 13.72 0.33 -15.59
CA ASN A 298 12.49 -0.36 -15.96
C ASN A 298 11.32 0.18 -15.10
N VAL A 299 10.29 0.68 -15.75
CA VAL A 299 9.05 1.15 -15.09
C VAL A 299 7.87 0.67 -15.92
N LEU A 300 6.79 0.27 -15.28
CA LEU A 300 5.57 -0.09 -16.01
C LEU A 300 5.10 1.07 -16.89
N ALA A 301 4.34 0.76 -17.93
CA ALA A 301 3.79 1.76 -18.85
C ALA A 301 3.04 2.84 -18.09
N ALA A 302 3.24 4.11 -18.49
CA ALA A 302 2.53 5.24 -17.94
C ALA A 302 1.00 5.09 -18.13
N LEU A 303 0.23 5.72 -17.26
CA LEU A 303 -1.21 5.86 -17.48
C LEU A 303 -1.46 6.70 -18.72
N GLU A 304 -2.60 6.50 -19.38
CA GLU A 304 -2.96 7.28 -20.56
C GLU A 304 -2.96 8.79 -20.23
N GLY A 305 -2.27 9.58 -21.05
CA GLY A 305 -2.11 11.02 -20.85
C GLY A 305 -1.06 11.43 -19.79
N ALA A 306 -0.41 10.50 -19.13
CA ALA A 306 0.67 10.77 -18.16
C ALA A 306 2.03 10.71 -18.82
N LYS A 307 2.96 11.55 -18.34
CA LYS A 307 4.37 11.53 -18.73
C LYS A 307 5.24 11.12 -17.56
N ARG A 308 6.42 10.58 -17.84
CA ARG A 308 7.40 10.20 -16.84
C ARG A 308 8.67 10.99 -16.99
N TYR A 309 9.24 11.33 -15.87
CA TYR A 309 10.53 11.99 -15.77
C TYR A 309 11.39 11.29 -14.73
N TYR A 310 12.71 11.29 -14.96
CA TYR A 310 13.67 10.77 -13.98
C TYR A 310 14.74 11.79 -13.64
N MET A 311 15.33 11.62 -12.48
CA MET A 311 16.55 12.27 -12.06
C MET A 311 17.45 11.29 -11.33
N VAL A 312 18.76 11.51 -11.39
CA VAL A 312 19.77 10.71 -10.70
C VAL A 312 20.52 11.55 -9.69
N ALA A 313 20.85 10.98 -8.54
CA ALA A 313 21.57 11.67 -7.48
C ALA A 313 22.63 10.77 -6.83
N ASN A 314 23.51 11.36 -6.02
CA ASN A 314 24.56 10.62 -5.33
C ASN A 314 23.98 9.80 -4.15
N ASP A 315 22.91 10.29 -3.55
CA ASP A 315 22.20 9.63 -2.45
C ASP A 315 20.71 10.02 -2.47
N ALA A 316 19.92 9.34 -1.66
CA ALA A 316 18.49 9.59 -1.55
C ALA A 316 18.13 10.98 -0.99
N ALA A 317 19.00 11.57 -0.17
CA ALA A 317 18.78 12.90 0.42
C ALA A 317 18.96 14.03 -0.62
N SER A 318 19.76 13.76 -1.66
CA SER A 318 20.00 14.69 -2.77
C SER A 318 18.93 14.65 -3.85
N LEU A 319 17.94 13.77 -3.75
CA LEU A 319 16.81 13.71 -4.68
C LEU A 319 15.83 14.85 -4.39
N THR A 320 15.43 15.58 -5.44
CA THR A 320 14.45 16.67 -5.30
C THR A 320 13.13 16.12 -4.73
N ALA A 321 12.62 16.75 -3.68
CA ALA A 321 11.34 16.40 -3.10
C ALA A 321 10.21 16.64 -4.11
N VAL A 322 9.25 15.70 -4.13
CA VAL A 322 8.10 15.73 -5.02
C VAL A 322 6.83 15.79 -4.18
N THR A 323 6.01 16.79 -4.42
CA THR A 323 4.79 17.04 -3.64
C THR A 323 3.57 17.00 -4.55
N HIS A 324 2.50 16.36 -4.10
CA HIS A 324 1.23 16.34 -4.81
C HIS A 324 0.70 17.78 -5.04
N GLY A 325 0.15 18.02 -6.21
CA GLY A 325 -0.46 19.30 -6.57
C GLY A 325 0.52 20.41 -6.97
N THR A 326 1.83 20.24 -6.71
CA THR A 326 2.87 21.18 -7.12
C THR A 326 3.54 20.68 -8.39
N ALA A 327 3.44 21.43 -9.49
CA ALA A 327 4.07 21.04 -10.74
C ALA A 327 5.60 20.92 -10.60
N ILE A 328 6.20 19.89 -11.20
CA ILE A 328 7.66 19.76 -11.24
C ILE A 328 8.26 20.74 -12.25
N THR A 329 9.47 21.22 -11.96
CA THR A 329 10.25 22.02 -12.92
C THR A 329 10.92 21.07 -13.91
N THR A 330 10.26 20.80 -15.04
CA THR A 330 10.67 19.77 -16.01
C THR A 330 12.10 19.94 -16.54
N SER A 331 12.65 21.15 -16.52
CA SER A 331 14.05 21.40 -16.93
C SER A 331 15.10 20.75 -16.00
N ALA A 332 14.73 20.39 -14.76
CA ALA A 332 15.59 19.68 -13.82
C ALA A 332 15.49 18.14 -13.93
N TRP A 333 14.64 17.66 -14.80
CA TRP A 333 14.32 16.25 -14.97
C TRP A 333 14.49 15.82 -16.42
N THR A 334 14.79 14.56 -16.65
CA THR A 334 14.87 13.98 -18.01
C THR A 334 13.62 13.16 -18.27
N GLU A 335 12.99 13.34 -19.43
CA GLU A 335 11.80 12.61 -19.83
C GLU A 335 12.14 11.13 -20.11
N LEU A 336 11.33 10.22 -19.55
CA LEU A 336 11.34 8.80 -19.84
C LEU A 336 10.30 8.50 -20.92
N THR A 337 10.77 8.25 -22.14
CA THR A 337 9.90 8.04 -23.32
C THR A 337 9.51 6.58 -23.52
N ALA A 338 10.15 5.65 -22.81
CA ALA A 338 9.88 4.20 -22.88
C ALA A 338 9.81 3.57 -21.48
N ALA A 339 9.13 2.43 -21.38
CA ALA A 339 9.04 1.66 -20.15
C ALA A 339 10.38 1.10 -19.67
N ALA A 340 11.29 0.82 -20.60
CA ALA A 340 12.67 0.43 -20.34
C ALA A 340 13.59 1.42 -21.07
N THR A 341 14.42 2.15 -20.34
CA THR A 341 15.31 3.18 -20.89
C THR A 341 16.72 3.00 -20.35
N GLU A 342 17.69 2.77 -21.26
CA GLU A 342 19.11 2.74 -20.89
C GLU A 342 19.61 4.17 -20.63
N ILE A 343 20.30 4.35 -19.51
CA ILE A 343 20.90 5.62 -19.13
C ILE A 343 22.37 5.45 -18.75
N THR A 344 23.12 6.55 -18.83
CA THR A 344 24.49 6.66 -18.31
C THR A 344 24.46 7.63 -17.13
N PRO A 345 24.39 7.16 -15.87
CA PRO A 345 24.12 8.01 -14.72
C PRO A 345 25.19 9.03 -14.36
N GLY A 346 26.38 8.90 -14.89
CA GLY A 346 27.54 9.70 -14.50
C GLY A 346 28.21 9.19 -13.23
N SER A 347 29.46 9.67 -12.99
CA SER A 347 30.27 9.22 -11.86
C SER A 347 29.63 9.62 -10.51
N GLY A 348 29.64 8.71 -9.55
CA GLY A 348 29.15 8.93 -8.19
C GLY A 348 27.62 8.94 -8.04
N LYS A 349 26.85 8.69 -9.08
CA LYS A 349 25.38 8.56 -8.97
C LYS A 349 25.01 7.16 -8.51
N THR A 350 24.22 7.06 -7.45
CA THR A 350 23.83 5.78 -6.83
C THR A 350 22.32 5.55 -6.75
N VAL A 351 21.53 6.59 -6.98
CA VAL A 351 20.06 6.51 -6.86
C VAL A 351 19.39 7.22 -8.04
N VAL A 352 18.22 6.70 -8.39
CA VAL A 352 17.31 7.31 -9.37
C VAL A 352 15.94 7.49 -8.75
N ARG A 353 15.32 8.63 -9.02
CA ARG A 353 13.89 8.90 -8.77
C ARG A 353 13.17 9.03 -10.09
N VAL A 354 12.05 8.33 -10.20
CA VAL A 354 11.12 8.45 -11.33
C VAL A 354 9.82 9.04 -10.83
N VAL A 355 9.29 10.01 -11.57
CA VAL A 355 8.02 10.68 -11.29
C VAL A 355 7.11 10.56 -12.48
N GLU A 356 5.88 10.14 -12.26
CA GLU A 356 4.81 10.21 -13.24
C GLU A 356 3.96 11.44 -12.98
N VAL A 357 3.67 12.23 -14.02
CA VAL A 357 2.94 13.49 -13.91
C VAL A 357 1.74 13.51 -14.84
N ASP A 358 0.73 14.28 -14.45
CA ASP A 358 -0.43 14.57 -15.29
C ASP A 358 -0.09 15.57 -16.43
N SER A 359 -1.10 15.95 -17.21
CA SER A 359 -0.99 16.91 -18.30
C SER A 359 -0.56 18.31 -17.83
N ALA A 360 -0.74 18.64 -16.54
CA ALA A 360 -0.33 19.91 -15.92
C ALA A 360 1.04 19.80 -15.23
N SER A 361 1.82 18.74 -15.49
CA SER A 361 3.11 18.44 -14.87
C SER A 361 3.06 18.25 -13.34
N LYS A 362 1.89 17.93 -12.80
CA LYS A 362 1.73 17.66 -11.37
C LYS A 362 1.96 16.18 -11.08
N PRO A 363 2.74 15.84 -10.06
CA PRO A 363 3.04 14.47 -9.69
C PRO A 363 1.80 13.68 -9.29
N ILE A 364 1.66 12.48 -9.86
CA ILE A 364 0.62 11.49 -9.51
C ILE A 364 1.22 10.23 -8.90
N ALA A 365 2.47 9.88 -9.30
CA ALA A 365 3.18 8.75 -8.73
C ALA A 365 4.68 9.03 -8.66
N VAL A 366 5.36 8.40 -7.70
CA VAL A 366 6.81 8.52 -7.51
C VAL A 366 7.41 7.18 -7.09
N GLY A 367 8.60 6.88 -7.60
CA GLY A 367 9.36 5.70 -7.20
C GLY A 367 10.85 5.99 -7.21
N ASP A 368 11.57 5.41 -6.26
CA ASP A 368 13.01 5.50 -6.13
C ASP A 368 13.63 4.11 -6.25
N ALA A 369 14.82 4.02 -6.85
CA ALA A 369 15.61 2.80 -6.91
C ALA A 369 17.10 3.09 -6.74
N LEU A 370 17.85 2.11 -6.24
CA LEU A 370 19.32 2.14 -6.30
C LEU A 370 19.73 1.87 -7.75
N LEU A 371 20.75 2.57 -8.22
CA LEU A 371 21.31 2.34 -9.54
C LEU A 371 22.21 1.10 -9.52
N ASN A 372 21.86 0.12 -10.32
CA ASN A 372 22.70 -1.03 -10.60
C ASN A 372 23.53 -0.74 -11.86
N ILE A 373 24.78 -0.35 -11.66
CA ILE A 373 25.70 0.06 -12.73
C ILE A 373 26.68 -1.08 -12.95
N GLY A 374 26.80 -1.55 -14.18
CA GLY A 374 27.72 -2.62 -14.58
C GLY A 374 29.21 -2.26 -14.46
#